data_7c5717f1361f15741b1cdf3e2d4e9a32
#
_entry.id   7c5717f1361f15741b1cdf3e2d4e9a32
#
_cell.length_a   1.000
_cell.length_b   1.000
_cell.length_c   1.000
_cell.angle_alpha   90.00
_cell.angle_beta   90.00
_cell.angle_gamma   90.00
#
_symmetry.space_group_name_H-M   'P 1'
#
loop_
_entity.id
_entity.type
_entity.pdbx_description
1 polymer ?
#
loop_
_entity_poly.entity_id
_entity_poly.type
_entity_poly.pdbx_seq_one_letter_code
_entity_poly.pdbx_strand_id
1 'polypeptide(L)'
;MDFRPGRAPAVTPFAGTSVGARSVAVEPEIPPAVAKRIAAAVQSSQSEGTRKTYAAAWRRFSNWCESNGHVTLPAHPITVAAYLVDAADTRTETGERAYAVATFGTWIAAINHQHRTTGHLSPSAHELVTATLSGIRREYAAAGDRPRQPRDPLLVNDIRLLVTTARERCQGWADEVLQRRDSAILLLGFAGAYRRSELSEIVGGDVTVHRHDGLHIRLRKSKTDQEGKGAVKALPYTESHETCPPCAYVRWVQVVAAFDAGGRPSVIRLLRKREPFDAHVCRGGVPRTAARVPLFRAVAKNGNLGSTALSGAAIHQTVRRRAEHAGFDPTALAKLGGHSLRAGFVTQGTRNGADGSAIARQTGHASLDSVEAYRREHAPLVGNAVTEIGL
;
A
#
# COMPACT_ATOMS: atom_id res chain seq x y z
N MET A 1 24.67 55.55 -43.70
CA MET A 1 23.72 55.53 -42.59
C MET A 1 24.37 54.66 -41.52
N ASP A 2 25.04 55.34 -40.59
CA ASP A 2 25.78 54.66 -39.51
C ASP A 2 24.83 54.24 -38.38
N PHE A 3 24.80 52.94 -38.10
CA PHE A 3 24.12 52.42 -36.93
C PHE A 3 25.11 52.32 -35.77
N ARG A 4 24.99 53.24 -34.78
CA ARG A 4 25.67 53.13 -33.50
C ARG A 4 24.92 52.18 -32.56
N PRO A 5 25.60 51.26 -31.86
CA PRO A 5 24.95 50.41 -30.88
C PRO A 5 24.64 51.19 -29.59
N GLY A 6 23.39 51.11 -29.14
CA GLY A 6 22.91 51.71 -27.89
C GLY A 6 23.52 51.05 -26.65
N ARG A 7 23.91 51.90 -25.73
CA ARG A 7 24.42 51.57 -24.38
C ARG A 7 23.35 50.87 -23.57
N ALA A 8 23.66 49.70 -22.99
CA ALA A 8 22.84 49.02 -22.00
C ALA A 8 22.67 49.88 -20.73
N PRO A 9 21.47 49.87 -20.09
CA PRO A 9 21.28 50.62 -18.85
C PRO A 9 22.03 49.94 -17.70
N ALA A 10 22.72 50.75 -16.91
CA ALA A 10 23.42 50.34 -15.69
C ALA A 10 22.42 49.83 -14.67
N VAL A 11 22.64 48.58 -14.22
CA VAL A 11 21.90 47.98 -13.10
C VAL A 11 22.42 48.64 -11.82
N THR A 12 21.59 49.45 -11.19
CA THR A 12 21.83 50.00 -9.85
C THR A 12 21.72 48.84 -8.82
N PRO A 13 22.70 48.68 -7.91
CA PRO A 13 22.57 47.66 -6.87
C PRO A 13 21.43 48.01 -5.92
N PHE A 14 20.49 47.09 -5.76
CA PHE A 14 19.43 47.22 -4.76
C PHE A 14 20.06 47.30 -3.38
N ALA A 15 19.82 48.43 -2.71
CA ALA A 15 20.13 48.63 -1.30
C ALA A 15 19.46 47.56 -0.47
N GLY A 16 20.25 46.76 0.26
CA GLY A 16 19.81 45.70 1.12
C GLY A 16 18.85 46.24 2.18
N THR A 17 17.61 45.83 2.11
CA THR A 17 16.71 45.85 3.25
C THR A 17 17.27 44.89 4.28
N SER A 18 17.70 45.43 5.42
CA SER A 18 18.10 44.68 6.60
C SER A 18 16.92 43.76 7.01
N VAL A 19 17.02 42.49 6.67
CA VAL A 19 16.15 41.47 7.26
C VAL A 19 16.47 41.43 8.73
N GLY A 20 15.53 41.92 9.56
CA GLY A 20 15.67 41.94 11.01
C GLY A 20 16.12 40.58 11.52
N ALA A 21 17.21 40.60 12.32
CA ALA A 21 17.72 39.40 12.96
C ALA A 21 16.58 38.73 13.74
N ARG A 22 16.12 37.61 13.23
CA ARG A 22 15.23 36.73 14.00
C ARG A 22 16.03 36.29 15.20
N SER A 23 15.59 36.69 16.41
CA SER A 23 16.18 36.20 17.64
C SER A 23 16.14 34.68 17.63
N VAL A 24 17.26 34.04 17.43
CA VAL A 24 17.38 32.58 17.55
C VAL A 24 17.20 32.30 19.04
N ALA A 25 16.15 31.60 19.41
CA ALA A 25 15.96 31.16 20.78
C ALA A 25 17.18 30.33 21.21
N VAL A 26 17.73 30.65 22.37
CA VAL A 26 18.86 29.90 22.94
C VAL A 26 18.40 28.47 23.18
N GLU A 27 19.14 27.49 22.71
CA GLU A 27 18.82 26.07 22.88
C GLU A 27 18.91 25.74 24.40
N PRO A 28 17.81 25.24 25.00
CA PRO A 28 17.82 24.94 26.42
C PRO A 28 18.62 23.67 26.72
N GLU A 29 19.34 23.66 27.83
CA GLU A 29 19.93 22.42 28.36
C GLU A 29 18.82 21.47 28.81
N ILE A 30 18.76 20.28 28.22
CA ILE A 30 17.78 19.24 28.58
C ILE A 30 18.50 17.99 29.10
N PRO A 31 17.92 17.28 30.11
CA PRO A 31 18.51 16.03 30.58
C PRO A 31 18.67 15.01 29.45
N PRO A 32 19.77 14.21 29.45
CA PRO A 32 20.01 13.21 28.37
C PRO A 32 18.87 12.23 28.16
N ALA A 33 18.15 11.84 29.21
CA ALA A 33 16.98 10.98 29.12
C ALA A 33 15.83 11.64 28.33
N VAL A 34 15.63 12.95 28.53
CA VAL A 34 14.60 13.73 27.81
C VAL A 34 15.02 13.90 26.36
N ALA A 35 16.28 14.21 26.08
CA ALA A 35 16.82 14.32 24.71
C ALA A 35 16.62 12.99 23.95
N LYS A 36 16.94 11.86 24.57
CA LYS A 36 16.71 10.52 23.99
C LYS A 36 15.22 10.27 23.71
N ARG A 37 14.34 10.70 24.61
CA ARG A 37 12.89 10.57 24.45
C ARG A 37 12.36 11.43 23.30
N ILE A 38 12.85 12.67 23.17
CA ILE A 38 12.52 13.56 22.05
C ILE A 38 12.98 12.93 20.74
N ALA A 39 14.23 12.46 20.64
CA ALA A 39 14.74 11.81 19.46
C ALA A 39 13.89 10.57 19.04
N ALA A 40 13.49 9.75 20.02
CA ALA A 40 12.61 8.62 19.77
C ALA A 40 11.22 9.05 19.29
N ALA A 41 10.65 10.12 19.85
CA ALA A 41 9.36 10.67 19.41
C ALA A 41 9.45 11.24 17.97
N VAL A 42 10.52 11.97 17.65
CA VAL A 42 10.78 12.48 16.30
C VAL A 42 10.95 11.33 15.31
N GLN A 43 11.68 10.28 15.66
CA GLN A 43 11.77 9.07 14.84
C GLN A 43 10.41 8.41 14.60
N SER A 44 9.54 8.41 15.60
CA SER A 44 8.20 7.81 15.54
C SER A 44 7.20 8.66 14.73
N SER A 45 7.53 9.92 14.41
CA SER A 45 6.67 10.79 13.60
C SER A 45 6.50 10.29 12.16
N GLN A 46 7.40 9.43 11.70
CA GLN A 46 7.33 8.78 10.38
C GLN A 46 7.13 7.27 10.53
N SER A 47 6.33 6.71 9.61
CA SER A 47 6.17 5.26 9.55
C SER A 47 7.50 4.57 9.23
N GLU A 48 7.68 3.34 9.70
CA GLU A 48 8.87 2.53 9.38
C GLU A 48 9.04 2.36 7.86
N GLY A 49 7.95 2.19 7.11
CA GLY A 49 7.97 2.11 5.65
C GLY A 49 8.49 3.38 5.00
N THR A 50 8.07 4.55 5.49
CA THR A 50 8.57 5.86 5.01
C THR A 50 10.05 6.01 5.29
N ARG A 51 10.50 5.67 6.50
CA ARG A 51 11.92 5.72 6.87
C ARG A 51 12.79 4.83 5.99
N LYS A 52 12.37 3.56 5.76
CA LYS A 52 13.08 2.64 4.86
C LYS A 52 13.16 3.18 3.44
N THR A 53 12.07 3.74 2.93
CA THR A 53 11.99 4.32 1.59
C THR A 53 12.91 5.54 1.47
N TYR A 54 12.87 6.44 2.45
CA TYR A 54 13.72 7.63 2.46
C TYR A 54 15.19 7.29 2.61
N ALA A 55 15.55 6.34 3.47
CA ALA A 55 16.92 5.86 3.62
C ALA A 55 17.47 5.26 2.31
N ALA A 56 16.66 4.48 1.61
CA ALA A 56 17.05 3.91 0.31
C ALA A 56 17.20 4.99 -0.77
N ALA A 57 16.27 5.95 -0.83
CA ALA A 57 16.32 7.06 -1.77
C ALA A 57 17.53 7.98 -1.50
N TRP A 58 17.80 8.28 -0.23
CA TRP A 58 18.96 9.09 0.16
C TRP A 58 20.28 8.41 -0.21
N ARG A 59 20.43 7.14 0.12
CA ARG A 59 21.64 6.36 -0.23
C ARG A 59 21.87 6.35 -1.74
N ARG A 60 20.82 6.17 -2.55
CA ARG A 60 20.90 6.25 -4.00
C ARG A 60 21.42 7.61 -4.48
N PHE A 61 20.87 8.70 -3.95
CA PHE A 61 21.30 10.07 -4.28
C PHE A 61 22.76 10.32 -3.84
N SER A 62 23.13 9.87 -2.63
CA SER A 62 24.50 10.01 -2.13
C SER A 62 25.52 9.29 -3.01
N ASN A 63 25.23 8.05 -3.39
CA ASN A 63 26.10 7.28 -4.28
C ASN A 63 26.23 7.94 -5.67
N TRP A 64 25.12 8.48 -6.20
CA TRP A 64 25.17 9.22 -7.46
C TRP A 64 26.01 10.49 -7.35
N CYS A 65 25.85 11.26 -6.29
CA CYS A 65 26.69 12.44 -6.04
C CYS A 65 28.18 12.07 -5.96
N GLU A 66 28.52 11.04 -5.20
CA GLU A 66 29.89 10.55 -5.05
C GLU A 66 30.49 10.14 -6.40
N SER A 67 29.74 9.38 -7.21
CA SER A 67 30.19 8.94 -8.54
C SER A 67 30.36 10.08 -9.54
N ASN A 68 29.69 11.21 -9.35
CA ASN A 68 29.75 12.38 -10.23
C ASN A 68 30.51 13.59 -9.65
N GLY A 69 31.16 13.40 -8.50
CA GLY A 69 31.98 14.47 -7.88
C GLY A 69 31.16 15.65 -7.32
N HIS A 70 29.92 15.41 -6.90
CA HIS A 70 29.03 16.42 -6.35
C HIS A 70 28.95 16.37 -4.82
N VAL A 71 28.76 17.54 -4.18
CA VAL A 71 28.47 17.62 -2.75
C VAL A 71 27.05 17.13 -2.50
N THR A 72 26.91 16.15 -1.60
CA THR A 72 25.62 15.52 -1.27
C THR A 72 24.82 16.36 -0.26
N LEU A 73 25.51 17.01 0.71
CA LEU A 73 24.86 17.75 1.79
C LEU A 73 25.72 18.95 2.25
N PRO A 74 25.25 20.20 2.14
CA PRO A 74 24.01 20.57 1.43
C PRO A 74 24.18 20.41 -0.09
N ALA A 75 23.18 19.79 -0.73
CA ALA A 75 23.17 19.66 -2.18
C ALA A 75 22.70 20.96 -2.85
N HIS A 76 23.43 21.39 -3.89
CA HIS A 76 22.98 22.50 -4.70
C HIS A 76 21.75 22.13 -5.54
N PRO A 77 20.78 23.02 -5.78
CA PRO A 77 19.59 22.73 -6.59
C PRO A 77 19.91 22.16 -7.98
N ILE A 78 21.00 22.63 -8.62
CA ILE A 78 21.44 22.12 -9.93
C ILE A 78 21.89 20.66 -9.86
N THR A 79 22.50 20.22 -8.76
CA THR A 79 22.92 18.84 -8.52
C THR A 79 21.68 17.93 -8.45
N VAL A 80 20.62 18.38 -7.76
CA VAL A 80 19.37 17.63 -7.67
C VAL A 80 18.67 17.57 -9.03
N ALA A 81 18.66 18.68 -9.80
CA ALA A 81 18.11 18.71 -11.15
C ALA A 81 18.84 17.74 -12.09
N ALA A 82 20.19 17.76 -12.07
CA ALA A 82 21.02 16.85 -12.87
C ALA A 82 20.75 15.37 -12.51
N TYR A 83 20.66 15.04 -11.22
CA TYR A 83 20.29 13.70 -10.76
C TYR A 83 18.93 13.23 -11.29
N LEU A 84 17.94 14.13 -11.34
CA LEU A 84 16.61 13.79 -11.86
C LEU A 84 16.62 13.52 -13.36
N VAL A 85 17.39 14.33 -14.12
CA VAL A 85 17.54 14.16 -15.58
C VAL A 85 18.24 12.83 -15.90
N ASP A 86 19.40 12.58 -15.26
CA ASP A 86 20.16 11.34 -15.44
C ASP A 86 19.29 10.10 -15.14
N ALA A 87 18.56 10.16 -14.03
CA ALA A 87 17.63 9.07 -13.68
C ALA A 87 16.44 8.95 -14.65
N ALA A 88 15.95 10.05 -15.22
CA ALA A 88 14.88 10.01 -16.22
C ALA A 88 15.37 9.38 -17.53
N ASP A 89 16.63 9.54 -17.87
CA ASP A 89 17.25 8.97 -19.09
C ASP A 89 17.67 7.50 -18.89
N THR A 90 17.71 7.02 -17.64
CA THR A 90 18.02 5.60 -17.38
C THR A 90 16.97 4.67 -18.00
N ARG A 91 17.46 3.70 -18.80
CA ARG A 91 16.64 2.69 -19.47
C ARG A 91 16.88 1.30 -18.87
N THR A 92 15.88 0.44 -19.00
CA THR A 92 16.00 -1.00 -18.71
C THR A 92 16.69 -1.70 -19.90
N GLU A 93 17.04 -2.97 -19.73
CA GLU A 93 17.56 -3.81 -20.81
C GLU A 93 16.59 -3.91 -22.02
N THR A 94 15.30 -3.73 -21.78
CA THR A 94 14.24 -3.70 -22.81
C THR A 94 14.04 -2.32 -23.44
N GLY A 95 14.84 -1.30 -23.08
CA GLY A 95 14.75 0.05 -23.61
C GLY A 95 13.66 0.94 -22.99
N GLU A 96 12.89 0.43 -22.04
CA GLU A 96 11.86 1.20 -21.32
C GLU A 96 12.47 2.12 -20.28
N ARG A 97 11.75 3.16 -19.86
CA ARG A 97 12.15 4.02 -18.72
C ARG A 97 12.26 3.17 -17.45
N ALA A 98 13.40 3.25 -16.74
CA ALA A 98 13.65 2.46 -15.55
C ALA A 98 12.80 2.91 -14.34
N TYR A 99 12.41 4.19 -14.28
CA TYR A 99 11.71 4.78 -13.13
C TYR A 99 10.41 5.46 -13.53
N ALA A 100 9.38 5.28 -12.71
CA ALA A 100 8.14 6.02 -12.84
C ALA A 100 8.29 7.45 -12.29
N VAL A 101 7.56 8.40 -12.86
CA VAL A 101 7.55 9.81 -12.45
C VAL A 101 7.26 9.99 -10.95
N ALA A 102 6.35 9.19 -10.37
CA ALA A 102 6.06 9.21 -8.93
C ALA A 102 7.26 8.84 -8.05
N THR A 103 8.23 8.10 -8.61
CA THR A 103 9.48 7.74 -7.91
C THR A 103 10.35 8.97 -7.68
N PHE A 104 10.45 9.87 -8.65
CA PHE A 104 11.19 11.13 -8.52
C PHE A 104 10.64 12.02 -7.42
N GLY A 105 9.31 12.13 -7.30
CA GLY A 105 8.68 12.86 -6.20
C GLY A 105 9.05 12.29 -4.82
N THR A 106 9.14 10.97 -4.72
CA THR A 106 9.57 10.29 -3.49
C THR A 106 11.05 10.56 -3.17
N TRP A 107 11.92 10.59 -4.18
CA TRP A 107 13.34 10.90 -4.00
C TRP A 107 13.57 12.34 -3.59
N ILE A 108 12.90 13.30 -4.23
CA ILE A 108 12.93 14.71 -3.81
C ILE A 108 12.46 14.86 -2.37
N ALA A 109 11.38 14.19 -1.98
CA ALA A 109 10.89 14.23 -0.60
C ALA A 109 11.93 13.69 0.41
N ALA A 110 12.66 12.63 0.05
CA ALA A 110 13.73 12.08 0.88
C ALA A 110 14.94 13.02 0.97
N ILE A 111 15.37 13.62 -0.15
CA ILE A 111 16.45 14.59 -0.20
C ILE A 111 16.11 15.82 0.65
N ASN A 112 14.90 16.37 0.49
CA ASN A 112 14.41 17.48 1.30
C ASN A 112 14.30 17.13 2.79
N HIS A 113 13.89 15.92 3.11
CA HIS A 113 13.83 15.46 4.49
C HIS A 113 15.21 15.48 5.13
N GLN A 114 16.21 14.90 4.46
CA GLN A 114 17.58 14.87 4.97
C GLN A 114 18.15 16.28 5.18
N HIS A 115 17.95 17.20 4.23
CA HIS A 115 18.40 18.58 4.37
C HIS A 115 17.77 19.26 5.57
N ARG A 116 16.44 19.16 5.73
CA ARG A 116 15.74 19.78 6.88
C ARG A 116 16.18 19.22 8.22
N THR A 117 16.40 17.91 8.31
CA THR A 117 16.82 17.27 9.56
C THR A 117 18.24 17.62 9.97
N THR A 118 19.06 18.11 9.04
CA THR A 118 20.42 18.56 9.28
C THR A 118 20.55 20.10 9.26
N GLY A 119 19.44 20.83 9.30
CA GLY A 119 19.43 22.29 9.39
C GLY A 119 19.68 23.04 8.08
N HIS A 120 19.62 22.34 6.94
CA HIS A 120 19.81 22.96 5.63
C HIS A 120 18.49 23.26 4.91
N LEU A 121 18.51 24.24 4.00
CA LEU A 121 17.37 24.52 3.13
C LEU A 121 17.09 23.34 2.19
N SER A 122 15.80 23.08 1.95
CA SER A 122 15.36 22.05 1.00
C SER A 122 15.73 22.46 -0.44
N PRO A 123 16.48 21.66 -1.21
CA PRO A 123 16.87 22.04 -2.57
C PRO A 123 15.69 22.28 -3.50
N SER A 124 14.55 21.59 -3.29
CA SER A 124 13.32 21.79 -4.08
C SER A 124 12.56 23.08 -3.76
N ALA A 125 13.02 23.89 -2.79
CA ALA A 125 12.54 25.26 -2.62
C ALA A 125 12.96 26.16 -3.79
N HIS A 126 14.00 25.77 -4.53
CA HIS A 126 14.43 26.44 -5.73
C HIS A 126 13.62 26.02 -6.95
N GLU A 127 13.16 26.99 -7.75
CA GLU A 127 12.29 26.78 -8.91
C GLU A 127 12.88 25.78 -9.93
N LEU A 128 14.20 25.78 -10.11
CA LEU A 128 14.90 24.88 -11.03
C LEU A 128 14.51 23.40 -10.80
N VAL A 129 14.46 22.93 -9.55
CA VAL A 129 14.15 21.52 -9.25
C VAL A 129 12.69 21.18 -9.59
N THR A 130 11.77 22.10 -9.26
CA THR A 130 10.34 21.90 -9.54
C THR A 130 10.04 21.99 -11.03
N ALA A 131 10.69 22.92 -11.75
CA ALA A 131 10.59 23.06 -13.20
C ALA A 131 11.16 21.84 -13.92
N THR A 132 12.32 21.34 -13.51
CA THR A 132 12.94 20.11 -14.05
C THR A 132 11.98 18.91 -13.88
N LEU A 133 11.44 18.70 -12.68
CA LEU A 133 10.47 17.63 -12.46
C LEU A 133 9.22 17.78 -13.34
N SER A 134 8.74 19.01 -13.52
CA SER A 134 7.59 19.31 -14.39
C SER A 134 7.89 19.01 -15.86
N GLY A 135 9.10 19.36 -16.34
CA GLY A 135 9.59 19.00 -17.67
C GLY A 135 9.61 17.51 -17.91
N ILE A 136 10.25 16.75 -17.01
CA ILE A 136 10.30 15.29 -17.04
C ILE A 136 8.87 14.68 -17.11
N ARG A 137 7.92 15.20 -16.30
CA ARG A 137 6.53 14.74 -16.34
C ARG A 137 5.89 14.92 -17.72
N ARG A 138 6.13 16.05 -18.36
CA ARG A 138 5.61 16.34 -19.71
C ARG A 138 6.24 15.46 -20.77
N GLU A 139 7.55 15.21 -20.69
CA GLU A 139 8.26 14.29 -21.60
C GLU A 139 7.70 12.86 -21.50
N TYR A 140 7.52 12.33 -20.28
CA TYR A 140 6.91 11.02 -20.06
C TYR A 140 5.48 10.95 -20.60
N ALA A 141 4.70 12.01 -20.40
CA ALA A 141 3.33 12.08 -20.89
C ALA A 141 3.29 12.13 -22.44
N ALA A 142 4.16 12.92 -23.06
CA ALA A 142 4.26 13.02 -24.53
C ALA A 142 4.75 11.71 -25.17
N ALA A 143 5.66 10.99 -24.51
CA ALA A 143 6.15 9.69 -24.97
C ALA A 143 5.18 8.53 -24.68
N GLY A 144 4.11 8.75 -23.87
CA GLY A 144 3.23 7.68 -23.42
C GLY A 144 3.90 6.72 -22.44
N ASP A 145 5.03 7.10 -21.85
CA ASP A 145 5.85 6.25 -20.99
C ASP A 145 5.15 5.99 -19.64
N ARG A 146 4.75 4.75 -19.40
CA ARG A 146 4.15 4.29 -18.14
C ARG A 146 4.92 3.10 -17.55
N PRO A 147 6.14 3.29 -17.03
CA PRO A 147 7.00 2.17 -16.59
C PRO A 147 6.44 1.38 -15.40
N ARG A 148 5.38 1.86 -14.76
CA ARG A 148 4.61 1.13 -13.77
C ARG A 148 3.13 1.27 -14.07
N GLN A 149 2.51 0.15 -14.35
CA GLN A 149 1.06 0.06 -14.45
C GLN A 149 0.44 -0.29 -13.09
N PRO A 150 -0.77 0.19 -12.77
CA PRO A 150 -1.54 -0.29 -11.64
C PRO A 150 -1.71 -1.82 -11.67
N ARG A 151 -1.99 -2.41 -10.52
CA ARG A 151 -2.32 -3.83 -10.46
C ARG A 151 -3.72 -4.06 -10.98
N ASP A 152 -3.88 -5.08 -11.82
CA ASP A 152 -5.18 -5.47 -12.34
C ASP A 152 -6.12 -5.87 -11.18
N PRO A 153 -7.41 -5.49 -11.25
CA PRO A 153 -8.39 -5.83 -10.24
C PRO A 153 -8.76 -7.32 -10.32
N LEU A 154 -8.86 -7.99 -9.18
CA LEU A 154 -9.53 -9.28 -9.04
C LEU A 154 -11.01 -9.03 -8.72
N LEU A 155 -11.91 -9.43 -9.61
CA LEU A 155 -13.35 -9.23 -9.45
C LEU A 155 -13.98 -10.35 -8.63
N VAL A 156 -15.27 -10.25 -8.31
CA VAL A 156 -15.97 -11.25 -7.48
C VAL A 156 -15.87 -12.65 -8.09
N ASN A 157 -15.99 -12.80 -9.41
CA ASN A 157 -15.88 -14.10 -10.08
C ASN A 157 -14.47 -14.68 -9.98
N ASP A 158 -13.43 -13.83 -10.07
CA ASP A 158 -12.05 -14.25 -9.85
C ASP A 158 -11.85 -14.73 -8.42
N ILE A 159 -12.34 -13.97 -7.43
CA ILE A 159 -12.25 -14.36 -6.02
C ILE A 159 -12.95 -15.69 -5.78
N ARG A 160 -14.14 -15.90 -6.37
CA ARG A 160 -14.86 -17.19 -6.29
C ARG A 160 -14.00 -18.31 -6.88
N LEU A 161 -13.46 -18.13 -8.08
CA LEU A 161 -12.61 -19.12 -8.75
C LEU A 161 -11.37 -19.47 -7.89
N LEU A 162 -10.69 -18.46 -7.34
CA LEU A 162 -9.50 -18.68 -6.49
C LEU A 162 -9.83 -19.51 -5.24
N VAL A 163 -10.96 -19.22 -4.62
CA VAL A 163 -11.38 -19.87 -3.37
C VAL A 163 -11.90 -21.29 -3.63
N THR A 164 -12.68 -21.51 -4.67
CA THR A 164 -13.21 -22.86 -5.02
C THR A 164 -12.07 -23.77 -5.47
N THR A 165 -11.21 -23.32 -6.38
CA THR A 165 -10.03 -24.09 -6.82
C THR A 165 -9.10 -24.43 -5.65
N ALA A 166 -8.93 -23.50 -4.69
CA ALA A 166 -8.11 -23.77 -3.51
C ALA A 166 -8.66 -24.91 -2.66
N ARG A 167 -9.98 -25.07 -2.59
CA ARG A 167 -10.68 -26.16 -1.86
C ARG A 167 -10.59 -27.47 -2.59
N GLU A 168 -10.88 -27.47 -3.90
CA GLU A 168 -10.89 -28.66 -4.75
C GLU A 168 -9.53 -29.34 -4.82
N ARG A 169 -8.45 -28.57 -4.75
CA ARG A 169 -7.07 -29.06 -4.83
C ARG A 169 -6.49 -29.54 -3.51
N CYS A 170 -7.24 -29.54 -2.41
CA CYS A 170 -6.76 -30.04 -1.13
C CYS A 170 -6.57 -31.56 -1.14
N GLN A 171 -5.34 -32.04 -0.91
CA GLN A 171 -5.02 -33.46 -0.85
C GLN A 171 -4.83 -33.98 0.57
N GLY A 172 -4.74 -33.10 1.56
CA GLY A 172 -4.52 -33.49 2.94
C GLY A 172 -4.78 -32.36 3.93
N TRP A 173 -4.59 -32.66 5.20
CA TRP A 173 -4.88 -31.72 6.28
C TRP A 173 -4.01 -30.44 6.22
N ALA A 174 -2.76 -30.54 5.76
CA ALA A 174 -1.88 -29.39 5.64
C ALA A 174 -2.35 -28.43 4.53
N ASP A 175 -2.84 -28.97 3.41
CA ASP A 175 -3.44 -28.19 2.34
C ASP A 175 -4.74 -27.54 2.79
N GLU A 176 -5.55 -28.26 3.59
CA GLU A 176 -6.77 -27.72 4.17
C GLU A 176 -6.51 -26.55 5.12
N VAL A 177 -5.46 -26.63 5.97
CA VAL A 177 -5.02 -25.50 6.80
C VAL A 177 -4.62 -24.30 5.94
N LEU A 178 -3.81 -24.53 4.91
CA LEU A 178 -3.31 -23.50 4.01
C LEU A 178 -4.46 -22.86 3.21
N GLN A 179 -5.39 -23.67 2.72
CA GLN A 179 -6.57 -23.23 2.00
C GLN A 179 -7.47 -22.35 2.88
N ARG A 180 -7.77 -22.75 4.13
CA ARG A 180 -8.62 -21.97 5.05
C ARG A 180 -8.00 -20.60 5.34
N ARG A 181 -6.68 -20.53 5.57
CA ARG A 181 -5.98 -19.25 5.72
C ARG A 181 -6.08 -18.39 4.47
N ASP A 182 -5.76 -18.96 3.32
CA ASP A 182 -5.67 -18.21 2.07
C ASP A 182 -7.05 -17.74 1.62
N SER A 183 -8.11 -18.54 1.78
CA SER A 183 -9.48 -18.11 1.54
C SER A 183 -9.91 -16.97 2.46
N ALA A 184 -9.51 -17.00 3.73
CA ALA A 184 -9.78 -15.88 4.64
C ALA A 184 -9.01 -14.61 4.21
N ILE A 185 -7.74 -14.73 3.78
CA ILE A 185 -6.96 -13.60 3.23
C ILE A 185 -7.65 -13.01 2.00
N LEU A 186 -8.09 -13.83 1.06
CA LEU A 186 -8.73 -13.39 -0.18
C LEU A 186 -10.07 -12.71 0.10
N LEU A 187 -10.95 -13.35 0.86
CA LEU A 187 -12.31 -12.86 1.10
C LEU A 187 -12.35 -11.67 2.04
N LEU A 188 -11.58 -11.68 3.15
CA LEU A 188 -11.50 -10.52 4.02
C LEU A 188 -10.77 -9.36 3.31
N GLY A 189 -9.68 -9.68 2.61
CA GLY A 189 -8.89 -8.71 1.87
C GLY A 189 -9.69 -7.98 0.80
N PHE A 190 -10.53 -8.72 0.06
CA PHE A 190 -11.42 -8.17 -0.95
C PHE A 190 -12.56 -7.37 -0.31
N ALA A 191 -13.39 -7.99 0.53
CA ALA A 191 -14.59 -7.35 1.09
C ALA A 191 -14.26 -6.17 2.02
N GLY A 192 -13.14 -6.23 2.75
CA GLY A 192 -12.64 -5.13 3.56
C GLY A 192 -11.82 -4.12 2.78
N ALA A 193 -11.57 -4.35 1.49
CA ALA A 193 -10.71 -3.52 0.66
C ALA A 193 -9.38 -3.14 1.34
N TYR A 194 -8.76 -4.10 2.05
CA TYR A 194 -7.57 -3.87 2.86
C TYR A 194 -6.33 -3.60 2.01
N ARG A 195 -5.47 -2.70 2.51
CA ARG A 195 -4.07 -2.72 2.08
C ARG A 195 -3.39 -3.96 2.65
N ARG A 196 -2.41 -4.53 1.94
CA ARG A 196 -1.70 -5.75 2.39
C ARG A 196 -1.06 -5.61 3.79
N SER A 197 -0.59 -4.41 4.16
CA SER A 197 -0.06 -4.13 5.49
C SER A 197 -1.16 -4.10 6.55
N GLU A 198 -2.30 -3.49 6.26
CA GLU A 198 -3.46 -3.46 7.15
C GLU A 198 -3.94 -4.89 7.45
N LEU A 199 -4.05 -5.73 6.42
CA LEU A 199 -4.47 -7.12 6.56
C LEU A 199 -3.47 -7.95 7.36
N SER A 200 -2.16 -7.72 7.21
CA SER A 200 -1.11 -8.44 7.94
C SER A 200 -1.05 -8.09 9.42
N GLU A 201 -1.52 -6.91 9.81
CA GLU A 201 -1.43 -6.40 11.18
C GLU A 201 -2.66 -6.73 12.04
N ILE A 202 -3.71 -7.36 11.47
CA ILE A 202 -4.90 -7.75 12.22
C ILE A 202 -4.52 -8.80 13.27
N VAL A 203 -4.95 -8.56 14.52
CA VAL A 203 -4.84 -9.53 15.61
C VAL A 203 -6.22 -10.02 16.07
N GLY A 204 -6.25 -11.09 16.85
CA GLY A 204 -7.52 -11.69 17.30
C GLY A 204 -8.45 -10.71 18.02
N GLY A 205 -7.91 -9.78 18.79
CA GLY A 205 -8.70 -8.76 19.52
C GLY A 205 -9.26 -7.64 18.64
N ASP A 206 -8.84 -7.54 17.37
CA ASP A 206 -9.37 -6.54 16.45
C ASP A 206 -10.68 -6.99 15.79
N VAL A 207 -11.03 -8.27 15.88
CA VAL A 207 -12.20 -8.84 15.19
C VAL A 207 -13.32 -9.15 16.17
N THR A 208 -14.47 -8.58 15.93
CA THR A 208 -15.72 -8.88 16.65
C THR A 208 -16.74 -9.45 15.67
N VAL A 209 -17.34 -10.57 16.05
CA VAL A 209 -18.47 -11.13 15.29
C VAL A 209 -19.75 -10.52 15.84
N HIS A 210 -20.40 -9.68 15.04
CA HIS A 210 -21.65 -9.06 15.39
C HIS A 210 -22.82 -9.94 14.93
N ARG A 211 -23.77 -10.19 15.84
CA ARG A 211 -24.85 -11.16 15.60
C ARG A 211 -25.65 -10.88 14.32
N HIS A 212 -25.89 -9.62 14.01
CA HIS A 212 -26.76 -9.22 12.90
C HIS A 212 -26.00 -8.74 11.68
N ASP A 213 -24.79 -8.16 11.85
CA ASP A 213 -24.09 -7.46 10.78
C ASP A 213 -23.00 -8.28 10.09
N GLY A 214 -22.36 -9.22 10.82
CA GLY A 214 -21.21 -9.97 10.33
C GLY A 214 -19.92 -9.69 11.12
N LEU A 215 -18.80 -9.43 10.46
CA LEU A 215 -17.53 -9.11 11.14
C LEU A 215 -17.35 -7.60 11.24
N HIS A 216 -17.01 -7.13 12.42
CA HIS A 216 -16.49 -5.79 12.64
C HIS A 216 -15.00 -5.91 12.93
N ILE A 217 -14.15 -5.33 12.07
CA ILE A 217 -12.70 -5.42 12.16
C ILE A 217 -12.14 -4.03 12.39
N ARG A 218 -11.52 -3.82 13.55
CA ARG A 218 -10.90 -2.57 13.93
C ARG A 218 -9.52 -2.44 13.30
N LEU A 219 -9.30 -1.39 12.52
CA LEU A 219 -7.99 -0.95 12.09
C LEU A 219 -7.39 -0.03 13.13
N ARG A 220 -6.29 -0.44 13.76
CA ARG A 220 -5.58 0.36 14.76
C ARG A 220 -4.77 1.48 14.12
N LYS A 221 -4.28 1.25 12.91
CA LYS A 221 -3.51 2.20 12.09
C LYS A 221 -3.80 1.97 10.62
N SER A 222 -3.72 3.02 9.81
CA SER A 222 -3.75 2.90 8.37
C SER A 222 -2.74 3.87 7.74
N LYS A 223 -2.51 3.78 6.43
CA LYS A 223 -1.62 4.73 5.72
C LYS A 223 -2.12 6.18 5.84
N THR A 224 -3.41 6.37 5.98
CA THR A 224 -4.08 7.69 6.08
C THR A 224 -4.42 8.07 7.52
N ASP A 225 -4.27 7.16 8.47
CA ASP A 225 -4.48 7.34 9.91
C ASP A 225 -3.28 6.80 10.68
N GLN A 226 -2.20 7.56 10.71
CA GLN A 226 -0.98 7.20 11.46
C GLN A 226 -1.10 7.52 12.95
N GLU A 227 -2.03 8.41 13.32
CA GLU A 227 -2.28 8.81 14.71
C GLU A 227 -3.18 7.81 15.45
N GLY A 228 -3.77 6.84 14.72
CA GLY A 228 -4.53 5.76 15.33
C GLY A 228 -5.91 6.18 15.84
N LYS A 229 -6.59 7.14 15.19
CA LYS A 229 -8.01 7.44 15.45
C LYS A 229 -8.86 6.18 15.32
N GLY A 230 -8.37 5.24 14.48
CA GLY A 230 -8.97 3.95 14.23
C GLY A 230 -10.16 4.03 13.28
N ALA A 231 -10.36 2.94 12.56
CA ALA A 231 -11.54 2.75 11.72
C ALA A 231 -12.08 1.34 11.94
N VAL A 232 -13.39 1.17 11.85
CA VAL A 232 -14.02 -0.15 11.86
C VAL A 232 -14.48 -0.45 10.45
N LYS A 233 -14.07 -1.62 9.92
CA LYS A 233 -14.58 -2.16 8.68
C LYS A 233 -15.58 -3.25 8.99
N ALA A 234 -16.80 -3.08 8.47
CA ALA A 234 -17.85 -4.08 8.58
C ALA A 234 -17.83 -4.98 7.34
N LEU A 235 -17.85 -6.29 7.55
CA LEU A 235 -17.96 -7.30 6.50
C LEU A 235 -19.24 -8.09 6.74
N PRO A 236 -20.30 -7.84 5.93
CA PRO A 236 -21.61 -8.39 6.20
C PRO A 236 -21.68 -9.91 5.96
N TYR A 237 -22.69 -10.54 6.51
CA TYR A 237 -23.12 -11.85 6.05
C TYR A 237 -23.57 -11.74 4.60
N THR A 238 -23.21 -12.72 3.78
CA THR A 238 -23.58 -12.78 2.36
C THR A 238 -24.58 -13.92 2.12
N GLU A 239 -25.24 -13.90 0.97
CA GLU A 239 -26.16 -14.99 0.58
C GLU A 239 -25.40 -16.28 0.28
N SER A 240 -24.30 -16.20 -0.46
CA SER A 240 -23.47 -17.38 -0.77
C SER A 240 -22.52 -17.69 0.38
N HIS A 241 -22.56 -18.93 0.88
CA HIS A 241 -21.61 -19.43 1.87
C HIS A 241 -20.17 -19.56 1.31
N GLU A 242 -20.04 -19.78 0.00
CA GLU A 242 -18.75 -20.02 -0.66
C GLU A 242 -17.83 -18.80 -0.61
N THR A 243 -18.38 -17.61 -0.82
CA THR A 243 -17.67 -16.34 -0.85
C THR A 243 -17.97 -15.47 0.37
N CYS A 244 -18.53 -16.03 1.43
CA CYS A 244 -18.87 -15.33 2.66
C CYS A 244 -17.62 -15.01 3.49
N PRO A 245 -17.23 -13.73 3.68
CA PRO A 245 -16.06 -13.37 4.48
C PRO A 245 -16.17 -13.84 5.94
N PRO A 246 -17.32 -13.69 6.64
CA PRO A 246 -17.52 -14.27 7.96
C PRO A 246 -17.32 -15.80 8.01
N CYS A 247 -17.77 -16.55 7.01
CA CYS A 247 -17.54 -18.00 6.97
C CYS A 247 -16.05 -18.34 6.82
N ALA A 248 -15.34 -17.62 5.96
CA ALA A 248 -13.90 -17.82 5.77
C ALA A 248 -13.13 -17.49 7.06
N TYR A 249 -13.50 -16.41 7.74
CA TYR A 249 -12.95 -16.07 9.06
C TYR A 249 -13.16 -17.20 10.07
N VAL A 250 -14.41 -17.67 10.23
CA VAL A 250 -14.74 -18.71 11.21
C VAL A 250 -13.95 -19.98 10.95
N ARG A 251 -13.93 -20.46 9.70
CA ARG A 251 -13.15 -21.66 9.33
C ARG A 251 -11.66 -21.50 9.62
N TRP A 252 -11.11 -20.30 9.43
CA TRP A 252 -9.71 -20.04 9.73
C TRP A 252 -9.45 -19.99 11.24
N VAL A 253 -10.26 -19.27 12.02
CA VAL A 253 -10.04 -19.16 13.48
C VAL A 253 -10.29 -20.48 14.22
N GLN A 254 -11.11 -21.38 13.67
CA GLN A 254 -11.22 -22.77 14.17
C GLN A 254 -9.85 -23.47 14.13
N VAL A 255 -9.12 -23.32 13.03
CA VAL A 255 -7.75 -23.89 12.89
C VAL A 255 -6.79 -23.22 13.86
N VAL A 256 -6.83 -21.88 13.96
CA VAL A 256 -5.98 -21.11 14.88
C VAL A 256 -6.21 -21.55 16.32
N ALA A 257 -7.48 -21.58 16.76
CA ALA A 257 -7.83 -21.97 18.12
C ALA A 257 -7.47 -23.44 18.42
N ALA A 258 -7.69 -24.36 17.48
CA ALA A 258 -7.29 -25.75 17.65
C ALA A 258 -5.78 -25.91 17.76
N PHE A 259 -5.01 -25.17 16.95
CA PHE A 259 -3.55 -25.18 17.01
C PHE A 259 -3.03 -24.62 18.34
N ASP A 260 -3.58 -23.49 18.79
CA ASP A 260 -3.17 -22.84 20.03
C ASP A 260 -3.53 -23.66 21.27
N ALA A 261 -4.62 -24.44 21.21
CA ALA A 261 -5.04 -25.32 22.31
C ALA A 261 -4.27 -26.62 22.42
N GLY A 262 -3.81 -27.20 21.31
CA GLY A 262 -3.20 -28.54 21.36
C GLY A 262 -2.36 -28.90 20.12
N GLY A 263 -1.88 -27.90 19.43
CA GLY A 263 -0.98 -28.05 18.28
C GLY A 263 -1.56 -28.87 17.13
N ARG A 264 -0.65 -29.45 16.34
CA ARG A 264 -0.98 -30.29 15.19
C ARG A 264 -2.03 -31.37 15.43
N PRO A 265 -1.99 -32.17 16.53
CA PRO A 265 -2.99 -33.21 16.75
C PRO A 265 -4.43 -32.68 16.86
N SER A 266 -4.61 -31.52 17.47
CA SER A 266 -5.93 -30.89 17.60
C SER A 266 -6.44 -30.37 16.27
N VAL A 267 -5.58 -29.81 15.42
CA VAL A 267 -5.94 -29.39 14.05
C VAL A 267 -6.36 -30.59 13.21
N ILE A 268 -5.59 -31.69 13.23
CA ILE A 268 -5.93 -32.92 12.50
C ILE A 268 -7.28 -33.47 12.96
N ARG A 269 -7.55 -33.46 14.28
CA ARG A 269 -8.83 -33.91 14.85
C ARG A 269 -9.98 -33.02 14.39
N LEU A 270 -9.79 -31.69 14.35
CA LEU A 270 -10.78 -30.75 13.83
C LEU A 270 -11.11 -31.07 12.37
N LEU A 271 -10.09 -31.19 11.51
CA LEU A 271 -10.28 -31.35 10.07
C LEU A 271 -10.80 -32.73 9.66
N ARG A 272 -10.55 -33.76 10.46
CA ARG A 272 -11.13 -35.11 10.23
C ARG A 272 -12.66 -35.13 10.33
N LYS A 273 -13.29 -34.21 11.03
CA LYS A 273 -14.76 -34.13 11.16
C LYS A 273 -15.46 -33.71 9.86
N ARG A 274 -14.72 -33.34 8.82
CA ARG A 274 -15.19 -32.94 7.48
C ARG A 274 -16.56 -32.24 7.54
N GLU A 275 -16.57 -31.00 8.03
CA GLU A 275 -17.75 -30.15 7.89
C GLU A 275 -18.10 -30.02 6.40
N PRO A 276 -19.37 -30.35 6.02
CA PRO A 276 -19.80 -30.11 4.65
C PRO A 276 -19.58 -28.65 4.26
N PHE A 277 -19.17 -28.42 3.01
CA PHE A 277 -18.97 -27.09 2.51
C PHE A 277 -20.21 -26.62 1.71
N ASP A 278 -21.38 -26.82 2.27
CA ASP A 278 -22.71 -26.62 1.66
C ASP A 278 -23.55 -25.55 2.38
N ALA A 279 -23.08 -25.05 3.52
CA ALA A 279 -23.83 -24.12 4.34
C ALA A 279 -22.95 -23.06 5.03
N HIS A 280 -23.61 -22.03 5.55
CA HIS A 280 -22.96 -21.03 6.38
C HIS A 280 -22.55 -21.57 7.74
N VAL A 281 -21.28 -21.37 8.12
CA VAL A 281 -20.76 -21.68 9.48
C VAL A 281 -20.65 -20.43 10.36
N CYS A 282 -20.80 -19.25 9.80
CA CYS A 282 -20.52 -17.98 10.46
C CYS A 282 -21.58 -17.57 11.51
N ARG A 283 -22.74 -18.22 11.53
CA ARG A 283 -23.81 -17.96 12.50
C ARG A 283 -23.78 -18.92 13.70
N GLY A 284 -22.83 -19.86 13.68
CA GLY A 284 -22.57 -20.80 14.79
C GLY A 284 -21.64 -20.23 15.84
N GLY A 285 -21.17 -21.10 16.73
CA GLY A 285 -20.18 -20.75 17.74
C GLY A 285 -18.82 -20.39 17.10
N VAL A 286 -18.31 -19.19 17.38
CA VAL A 286 -17.01 -18.72 16.90
C VAL A 286 -15.97 -18.91 17.99
N PRO A 287 -14.88 -19.65 17.75
CA PRO A 287 -13.81 -19.80 18.72
C PRO A 287 -13.17 -18.47 19.06
N ARG A 288 -12.83 -18.27 20.34
CA ARG A 288 -12.04 -17.10 20.75
C ARG A 288 -10.58 -17.33 20.40
N THR A 289 -9.97 -16.33 19.80
CA THR A 289 -8.53 -16.27 19.59
C THR A 289 -7.91 -15.30 20.59
N ALA A 290 -6.65 -15.51 20.96
CA ALA A 290 -5.98 -14.62 21.90
C ALA A 290 -5.84 -13.21 21.30
N ALA A 291 -6.15 -12.19 22.08
CA ALA A 291 -6.32 -10.81 21.60
C ALA A 291 -5.07 -10.22 20.91
N ARG A 292 -3.87 -10.62 21.33
CA ARG A 292 -2.59 -10.11 20.78
C ARG A 292 -1.95 -11.02 19.74
N VAL A 293 -2.57 -12.16 19.45
CA VAL A 293 -2.04 -13.11 18.46
C VAL A 293 -2.42 -12.64 17.05
N PRO A 294 -1.47 -12.63 16.08
CA PRO A 294 -1.77 -12.28 14.71
C PRO A 294 -2.85 -13.19 14.13
N LEU A 295 -3.83 -12.60 13.44
CA LEU A 295 -4.89 -13.36 12.78
C LEU A 295 -4.30 -14.24 11.66
N PHE A 296 -3.45 -13.66 10.81
CA PHE A 296 -2.81 -14.38 9.72
C PHE A 296 -1.37 -14.69 10.07
N ARG A 297 -1.09 -15.97 10.28
CA ARG A 297 0.23 -16.52 10.60
C ARG A 297 0.79 -17.31 9.43
N ALA A 298 2.13 -17.46 9.40
CA ALA A 298 2.77 -18.38 8.46
C ALA A 298 2.28 -19.80 8.70
N VAL A 299 2.10 -20.55 7.62
CA VAL A 299 1.80 -21.98 7.64
C VAL A 299 2.99 -22.70 6.98
N ALA A 300 3.64 -23.58 7.72
CA ALA A 300 4.72 -24.40 7.22
C ALA A 300 4.19 -25.50 6.27
N LYS A 301 5.06 -26.11 5.46
CA LYS A 301 4.71 -27.20 4.55
C LYS A 301 4.01 -28.37 5.25
N ASN A 302 4.31 -28.60 6.52
CA ASN A 302 3.69 -29.64 7.34
C ASN A 302 2.40 -29.17 8.04
N GLY A 303 1.81 -28.04 7.64
CA GLY A 303 0.57 -27.48 8.18
C GLY A 303 0.67 -26.79 9.55
N ASN A 304 1.83 -26.75 10.18
CA ASN A 304 1.98 -26.08 11.47
C ASN A 304 1.94 -24.55 11.30
N LEU A 305 1.32 -23.86 12.29
CA LEU A 305 1.27 -22.42 12.32
C LEU A 305 2.50 -21.83 13.01
N GLY A 306 3.10 -20.81 12.40
CA GLY A 306 4.12 -19.98 13.04
C GLY A 306 3.53 -19.07 14.12
N SER A 307 4.42 -18.43 14.91
CA SER A 307 4.02 -17.46 15.95
C SER A 307 3.90 -16.02 15.46
N THR A 308 4.54 -15.68 14.34
CA THR A 308 4.63 -14.33 13.80
C THR A 308 3.56 -14.04 12.75
N ALA A 309 3.22 -12.74 12.59
CA ALA A 309 2.33 -12.28 11.55
C ALA A 309 2.88 -12.58 10.16
N LEU A 310 2.00 -12.90 9.23
CA LEU A 310 2.33 -13.01 7.82
C LEU A 310 2.70 -11.62 7.28
N SER A 311 3.81 -11.49 6.58
CA SER A 311 4.20 -10.19 6.02
C SER A 311 3.29 -9.76 4.85
N GLY A 312 3.21 -8.45 4.59
CA GLY A 312 2.49 -7.96 3.41
C GLY A 312 3.06 -8.50 2.08
N ALA A 313 4.36 -8.86 2.03
CA ALA A 313 4.95 -9.53 0.88
C ALA A 313 4.43 -10.97 0.74
N ALA A 314 4.29 -11.69 1.84
CA ALA A 314 3.72 -13.03 1.83
C ALA A 314 2.24 -13.05 1.43
N ILE A 315 1.44 -12.04 1.85
CA ILE A 315 0.06 -11.85 1.36
C ILE A 315 0.05 -11.63 -0.16
N HIS A 316 0.95 -10.80 -0.68
CA HIS A 316 1.09 -10.60 -2.13
C HIS A 316 1.38 -11.92 -2.86
N GLN A 317 2.31 -12.73 -2.35
CA GLN A 317 2.63 -14.04 -2.94
C GLN A 317 1.45 -15.03 -2.80
N THR A 318 0.69 -14.97 -1.72
CA THR A 318 -0.52 -15.79 -1.56
C THR A 318 -1.53 -15.53 -2.67
N VAL A 319 -1.81 -14.26 -2.98
CA VAL A 319 -2.73 -13.89 -4.07
C VAL A 319 -2.22 -14.46 -5.41
N ARG A 320 -0.95 -14.25 -5.74
CA ARG A 320 -0.36 -14.74 -7.00
C ARG A 320 -0.39 -16.26 -7.11
N ARG A 321 0.05 -16.97 -6.07
CA ARG A 321 0.02 -18.44 -6.03
C ARG A 321 -1.39 -18.99 -6.21
N ARG A 322 -2.41 -18.39 -5.58
CA ARG A 322 -3.80 -18.84 -5.75
C ARG A 322 -4.32 -18.55 -7.15
N ALA A 323 -3.94 -17.43 -7.77
CA ALA A 323 -4.27 -17.13 -9.16
C ALA A 323 -3.59 -18.11 -10.13
N GLU A 324 -2.31 -18.42 -9.90
CA GLU A 324 -1.58 -19.43 -10.66
C GLU A 324 -2.25 -20.81 -10.57
N HIS A 325 -2.61 -21.24 -9.35
CA HIS A 325 -3.33 -22.50 -9.14
C HIS A 325 -4.72 -22.50 -9.79
N ALA A 326 -5.35 -21.37 -9.95
CA ALA A 326 -6.63 -21.21 -10.64
C ALA A 326 -6.50 -21.11 -12.17
N GLY A 327 -5.28 -21.19 -12.71
CA GLY A 327 -5.04 -21.24 -14.16
C GLY A 327 -4.89 -19.86 -14.84
N PHE A 328 -4.63 -18.79 -14.07
CA PHE A 328 -4.31 -17.50 -14.67
C PHE A 328 -2.97 -17.59 -15.44
N ASP A 329 -2.93 -17.01 -16.63
CA ASP A 329 -1.72 -17.00 -17.46
C ASP A 329 -0.59 -16.14 -16.84
N PRO A 330 0.68 -16.35 -17.23
CA PRO A 330 1.83 -15.62 -16.71
C PRO A 330 1.73 -14.10 -16.85
N THR A 331 1.12 -13.60 -17.92
CA THR A 331 0.97 -12.16 -18.21
C THR A 331 -0.01 -11.54 -17.22
N ALA A 332 -1.15 -12.19 -16.97
CA ALA A 332 -2.10 -11.79 -15.93
C ALA A 332 -1.46 -11.86 -14.54
N LEU A 333 -0.75 -12.96 -14.22
CA LEU A 333 -0.06 -13.13 -12.93
C LEU A 333 0.95 -12.02 -12.63
N ALA A 334 1.67 -11.53 -13.66
CA ALA A 334 2.62 -10.43 -13.50
C ALA A 334 1.96 -9.14 -12.99
N LYS A 335 0.69 -8.94 -13.34
CA LYS A 335 -0.10 -7.76 -12.96
C LYS A 335 -0.89 -7.94 -11.65
N LEU A 336 -0.97 -9.16 -11.09
CA LEU A 336 -1.70 -9.45 -9.85
C LEU A 336 -0.85 -9.31 -8.59
N GLY A 337 -1.52 -9.13 -7.46
CA GLY A 337 -0.91 -9.12 -6.13
C GLY A 337 -1.85 -8.63 -5.03
N GLY A 338 -1.32 -8.37 -3.83
CA GLY A 338 -2.14 -7.97 -2.69
C GLY A 338 -2.96 -6.68 -2.90
N HIS A 339 -2.57 -5.82 -3.84
CA HIS A 339 -3.36 -4.62 -4.17
C HIS A 339 -4.54 -4.92 -5.09
N SER A 340 -4.50 -6.03 -5.82
CA SER A 340 -5.57 -6.49 -6.73
C SER A 340 -6.90 -6.76 -6.00
N LEU A 341 -6.85 -7.17 -4.73
CA LEU A 341 -8.03 -7.36 -3.90
C LEU A 341 -8.76 -6.03 -3.68
N ARG A 342 -8.02 -5.00 -3.31
CA ARG A 342 -8.58 -3.66 -3.07
C ARG A 342 -9.01 -2.97 -4.38
N ALA A 343 -8.20 -3.09 -5.43
CA ALA A 343 -8.56 -2.61 -6.77
C ALA A 343 -9.85 -3.28 -7.24
N GLY A 344 -9.96 -4.60 -7.06
CA GLY A 344 -11.15 -5.38 -7.39
C GLY A 344 -12.39 -4.94 -6.64
N PHE A 345 -12.29 -4.69 -5.33
CA PHE A 345 -13.42 -4.15 -4.56
C PHE A 345 -13.91 -2.82 -5.13
N VAL A 346 -13.00 -1.87 -5.39
CA VAL A 346 -13.37 -0.56 -5.95
C VAL A 346 -14.01 -0.73 -7.32
N THR A 347 -13.37 -1.49 -8.21
CA THR A 347 -13.87 -1.72 -9.58
C THR A 347 -15.23 -2.42 -9.58
N GLN A 348 -15.39 -3.47 -8.77
CA GLN A 348 -16.66 -4.19 -8.68
C GLN A 348 -17.77 -3.32 -8.08
N GLY A 349 -17.46 -2.59 -7.00
CA GLY A 349 -18.41 -1.66 -6.39
C GLY A 349 -18.87 -0.59 -7.39
N THR A 350 -17.93 -0.01 -8.13
CA THR A 350 -18.24 0.98 -9.17
C THR A 350 -19.11 0.36 -10.28
N ARG A 351 -18.77 -0.84 -10.79
CA ARG A 351 -19.56 -1.53 -11.83
C ARG A 351 -20.97 -1.86 -11.38
N ASN A 352 -21.15 -2.11 -10.08
CA ASN A 352 -22.47 -2.39 -9.49
C ASN A 352 -23.21 -1.10 -9.07
N GLY A 353 -22.73 0.09 -9.40
CA GLY A 353 -23.38 1.36 -9.10
C GLY A 353 -23.28 1.81 -7.64
N ALA A 354 -22.35 1.24 -6.86
CA ALA A 354 -22.18 1.68 -5.48
C ALA A 354 -21.66 3.14 -5.43
N ASP A 355 -22.22 3.90 -4.47
CA ASP A 355 -21.83 5.28 -4.26
C ASP A 355 -20.34 5.44 -3.95
N GLY A 356 -19.70 6.42 -4.57
CA GLY A 356 -18.26 6.70 -4.42
C GLY A 356 -17.86 6.98 -2.96
N SER A 357 -18.74 7.62 -2.17
CA SER A 357 -18.49 7.88 -0.74
C SER A 357 -18.55 6.61 0.08
N ALA A 358 -19.43 5.67 -0.25
CA ALA A 358 -19.50 4.35 0.38
C ALA A 358 -18.24 3.53 0.06
N ILE A 359 -17.77 3.55 -1.20
CA ILE A 359 -16.51 2.93 -1.61
C ILE A 359 -15.33 3.57 -0.86
N ALA A 360 -15.25 4.91 -0.81
CA ALA A 360 -14.18 5.64 -0.11
C ALA A 360 -14.15 5.30 1.39
N ARG A 361 -15.30 5.20 2.04
CA ARG A 361 -15.43 4.81 3.45
C ARG A 361 -14.87 3.40 3.70
N GLN A 362 -15.28 2.40 2.89
CA GLN A 362 -14.81 1.02 3.03
C GLN A 362 -13.32 0.89 2.72
N THR A 363 -12.82 1.64 1.74
CA THR A 363 -11.41 1.60 1.36
C THR A 363 -10.52 2.45 2.27
N GLY A 364 -11.06 3.47 2.95
CA GLY A 364 -10.29 4.47 3.69
C GLY A 364 -9.47 5.36 2.75
N HIS A 365 -10.05 5.78 1.60
CA HIS A 365 -9.48 6.83 0.76
C HIS A 365 -9.76 8.19 1.38
N ALA A 366 -8.74 9.06 1.39
CA ALA A 366 -8.86 10.41 1.93
C ALA A 366 -9.62 11.36 0.98
N SER A 367 -9.65 11.07 -0.33
CA SER A 367 -10.38 11.83 -1.34
C SER A 367 -11.13 10.90 -2.30
N LEU A 368 -12.22 11.41 -2.85
CA LEU A 368 -12.96 10.73 -3.91
C LEU A 368 -12.19 10.65 -5.23
N ASP A 369 -11.22 11.54 -5.46
CA ASP A 369 -10.35 11.51 -6.65
C ASP A 369 -9.64 10.18 -6.80
N SER A 370 -9.26 9.57 -5.67
CA SER A 370 -8.63 8.25 -5.69
C SER A 370 -9.58 7.14 -6.15
N VAL A 371 -10.87 7.22 -5.80
CA VAL A 371 -11.90 6.29 -6.27
C VAL A 371 -12.18 6.53 -7.74
N GLU A 372 -12.26 7.80 -8.14
CA GLU A 372 -12.47 8.21 -9.51
C GLU A 372 -11.34 7.78 -10.46
N ALA A 373 -10.09 7.80 -10.00
CA ALA A 373 -8.97 7.28 -10.76
C ALA A 373 -9.13 5.78 -11.10
N TYR A 374 -9.63 4.98 -10.13
CA TYR A 374 -9.94 3.56 -10.38
C TYR A 374 -11.11 3.40 -11.37
N ARG A 375 -12.16 4.25 -11.26
CA ARG A 375 -13.30 4.23 -12.16
C ARG A 375 -12.86 4.45 -13.60
N ARG A 376 -12.07 5.48 -13.86
CA ARG A 376 -11.56 5.80 -15.20
C ARG A 376 -10.74 4.67 -15.80
N GLU A 377 -9.94 3.98 -15.00
CA GLU A 377 -9.03 2.97 -15.50
C GLU A 377 -9.68 1.58 -15.68
N HIS A 378 -10.58 1.19 -14.75
CA HIS A 378 -11.09 -0.19 -14.70
C HIS A 378 -12.61 -0.32 -14.93
N ALA A 379 -13.33 0.79 -14.96
CA ALA A 379 -14.76 0.82 -15.22
C ALA A 379 -15.17 2.06 -16.05
N PRO A 380 -14.52 2.31 -17.20
CA PRO A 380 -14.68 3.57 -17.96
C PRO A 380 -16.08 3.77 -18.55
N LEU A 381 -16.88 2.71 -18.64
CA LEU A 381 -18.25 2.78 -19.15
C LEU A 381 -19.28 3.14 -18.08
N VAL A 382 -18.95 3.04 -16.81
CA VAL A 382 -19.88 3.37 -15.72
C VAL A 382 -20.04 4.88 -15.62
N GLY A 383 -21.28 5.37 -15.80
CA GLY A 383 -21.59 6.80 -15.83
C GLY A 383 -20.90 7.53 -16.99
N ASN A 384 -20.67 6.83 -18.09
CA ASN A 384 -20.12 7.42 -19.30
C ASN A 384 -21.27 8.04 -20.12
N ALA A 385 -21.18 9.34 -20.40
CA ALA A 385 -22.21 10.06 -21.15
C ALA A 385 -22.52 9.43 -22.52
N VAL A 386 -21.56 8.74 -23.15
CA VAL A 386 -21.79 8.04 -24.43
C VAL A 386 -22.89 6.98 -24.31
N THR A 387 -23.02 6.31 -23.16
CA THR A 387 -24.10 5.33 -22.92
C THR A 387 -25.47 5.98 -22.69
N GLU A 388 -25.50 7.28 -22.42
CA GLU A 388 -26.72 8.03 -22.10
C GLU A 388 -27.22 8.87 -23.28
N ILE A 389 -26.38 9.15 -24.29
CA ILE A 389 -26.75 9.96 -25.47
C ILE A 389 -27.40 9.16 -26.59
N GLY A 390 -27.61 7.86 -26.41
CA GLY A 390 -28.36 7.02 -27.35
C GLY A 390 -27.61 6.62 -28.64
N LEU A 391 -26.27 6.57 -28.62
CA LEU A 391 -25.44 6.01 -29.68
C LEU A 391 -25.45 4.48 -29.65
#